data_07d2d5fc3efa3ac44e20ec1694971eb6
#
_entry.id   07d2d5fc3efa3ac44e20ec1694971eb6
#
_cell.length_a   1.000
_cell.length_b   1.000
_cell.length_c   1.000
_cell.angle_alpha   90.00
_cell.angle_beta   90.00
_cell.angle_gamma   90.00
#
_symmetry.space_group_name_H-M   'P 1'
#
loop_
_entity.id
_entity.type
_entity.pdbx_description
1 polymer ?
#
loop_
_entity_poly.entity_id
_entity_poly.type
_entity_poly.pdbx_seq_one_letter_code
_entity_poly.pdbx_strand_id
1 'polypeptide(L)'
;AVQQLYGRDSPYVWRRFGLSDESIISAQELRFSYGSPDDGKIVLDEVLKGININIRSGEFVAVLGHNGSGKSTFAKHTNAILTPSSGKIYVIGIDTKDENRIFDIRQNVGMVFQNPDNQIVAAIVEEDVAFALENIGIPSDEMRKRVDEALKTVNMYEYREHSPHKLSGGQKQRITIAGIIAMRPKCIVLDEPTAMLDPAGRRDVIETIKMLNRQYGITVVLITHYMDEAAKTDRVIVMDSGTVILDDIPSQVFSNVELLKKIGLNVPQVTELVYELNKCGLNLDSHIITEEECVNALKTILKEE
;
A
#
# COMPACT_ATOMS: atom_id res chain seq x y z
N ALA A 1 6.12 -20.83 -14.43
CA ALA A 1 4.67 -20.54 -14.38
C ALA A 1 4.39 -19.05 -14.14
N VAL A 2 5.08 -18.38 -13.18
CA VAL A 2 4.90 -16.95 -12.86
C VAL A 2 5.31 -16.04 -14.03
N GLN A 3 6.35 -16.37 -14.80
CA GLN A 3 6.81 -15.60 -15.96
C GLN A 3 5.83 -15.60 -17.16
N GLN A 4 4.88 -16.53 -17.22
CA GLN A 4 3.87 -16.60 -18.27
C GLN A 4 2.62 -15.76 -17.98
N LEU A 5 2.38 -15.38 -16.72
CA LEU A 5 1.20 -14.63 -16.30
C LEU A 5 1.35 -13.12 -16.46
N TYR A 6 2.58 -12.61 -16.34
CA TYR A 6 2.89 -11.18 -16.46
C TYR A 6 3.95 -10.99 -17.54
N GLY A 7 3.52 -10.99 -18.83
CA GLY A 7 4.40 -10.80 -19.97
C GLY A 7 5.27 -9.55 -19.82
N ARG A 8 6.56 -9.67 -20.17
CA ARG A 8 7.48 -8.55 -20.26
C ARG A 8 7.10 -7.71 -21.46
N ASP A 9 6.48 -6.56 -21.25
CA ASP A 9 6.22 -5.63 -22.34
C ASP A 9 6.59 -4.20 -22.02
N SER A 10 7.41 -3.75 -22.91
CA SER A 10 7.76 -2.45 -23.44
C SER A 10 8.86 -1.63 -22.75
N PRO A 11 10.13 -1.84 -23.15
CA PRO A 11 11.28 -1.02 -22.68
C PRO A 11 11.32 0.40 -23.26
N TYR A 12 10.39 0.77 -24.15
CA TYR A 12 10.53 2.00 -24.94
C TYR A 12 10.00 3.29 -24.27
N VAL A 13 9.11 3.17 -23.29
CA VAL A 13 8.48 4.35 -22.67
C VAL A 13 9.34 4.95 -21.54
N TRP A 14 10.00 4.10 -20.77
CA TRP A 14 10.76 4.50 -19.57
C TRP A 14 11.98 5.38 -19.86
N ARG A 15 12.73 5.06 -20.94
CA ARG A 15 13.96 5.80 -21.32
C ARG A 15 13.70 7.22 -21.78
N ARG A 16 12.51 7.52 -22.31
CA ARG A 16 12.19 8.84 -22.88
C ARG A 16 11.99 9.92 -21.80
N PHE A 17 11.69 9.51 -20.56
CA PHE A 17 11.36 10.42 -19.46
C PHE A 17 12.37 10.37 -18.30
N GLY A 18 13.54 9.73 -18.48
CA GLY A 18 14.54 9.58 -17.41
C GLY A 18 14.09 8.69 -16.24
N LEU A 19 13.04 7.87 -16.44
CA LEU A 19 12.54 6.90 -15.48
C LEU A 19 13.39 5.63 -15.56
N SER A 20 13.70 4.99 -14.42
CA SER A 20 14.35 3.68 -14.43
C SER A 20 13.41 2.63 -15.02
N ASP A 21 13.93 1.66 -15.79
CA ASP A 21 13.14 0.56 -16.39
C ASP A 21 12.37 -0.28 -15.34
N GLU A 22 12.63 -0.06 -14.05
CA GLU A 22 12.07 -0.78 -12.91
C GLU A 22 10.97 0.02 -12.16
N SER A 23 10.73 1.29 -12.49
CA SER A 23 9.79 2.14 -11.77
C SER A 23 8.34 1.89 -12.18
N ILE A 24 7.46 1.57 -11.21
CA ILE A 24 6.03 1.37 -11.46
C ILE A 24 5.21 2.63 -11.15
N ILE A 25 5.63 3.41 -10.13
CA ILE A 25 5.04 4.71 -9.78
C ILE A 25 6.18 5.71 -9.62
N SER A 26 6.10 6.86 -10.30
CA SER A 26 7.08 7.95 -10.20
C SER A 26 6.36 9.29 -10.09
N ALA A 27 6.43 9.90 -8.90
CA ALA A 27 5.96 11.26 -8.64
C ALA A 27 7.13 12.24 -8.69
N GLN A 28 6.94 13.38 -9.39
CA GLN A 28 7.94 14.41 -9.59
C GLN A 28 7.32 15.78 -9.27
N GLU A 29 7.78 16.41 -8.18
CA GLU A 29 7.25 17.67 -7.67
C GLU A 29 5.71 17.69 -7.61
N LEU A 30 5.13 16.54 -7.22
CA LEU A 30 3.69 16.35 -7.18
C LEU A 30 3.05 17.28 -6.17
N ARG A 31 2.17 18.18 -6.64
CA ARG A 31 1.39 19.09 -5.82
C ARG A 31 -0.10 18.90 -6.07
N PHE A 32 -0.87 19.03 -5.00
CA PHE A 32 -2.31 18.94 -5.11
C PHE A 32 -3.01 19.77 -4.05
N SER A 33 -4.06 20.48 -4.48
CA SER A 33 -4.93 21.26 -3.59
C SER A 33 -6.38 20.86 -3.79
N TYR A 34 -7.12 20.70 -2.69
CA TYR A 34 -8.57 20.64 -2.73
C TYR A 34 -9.13 22.04 -2.83
N GLY A 35 -10.16 22.25 -3.66
CA GLY A 35 -10.94 23.48 -3.69
C GLY A 35 -12.16 23.33 -2.80
N SER A 36 -12.36 24.23 -1.84
CA SER A 36 -13.58 24.32 -1.05
C SER A 36 -14.26 25.69 -1.26
N PRO A 37 -15.60 25.77 -1.40
CA PRO A 37 -16.31 27.05 -1.43
C PRO A 37 -16.31 27.66 -0.04
N ASP A 38 -15.87 28.92 0.05
CA ASP A 38 -15.94 29.73 1.28
C ASP A 38 -16.34 31.16 0.90
N ASP A 39 -17.46 31.66 1.44
CA ASP A 39 -18.05 32.98 1.18
C ASP A 39 -18.03 33.43 -0.29
N GLY A 40 -18.34 32.48 -1.22
CA GLY A 40 -18.37 32.73 -2.67
C GLY A 40 -17.01 32.77 -3.37
N LYS A 41 -15.93 32.42 -2.65
CA LYS A 41 -14.58 32.21 -3.19
C LYS A 41 -14.18 30.75 -3.06
N ILE A 42 -13.31 30.28 -3.96
CA ILE A 42 -12.68 28.95 -3.83
C ILE A 42 -11.41 29.15 -3.02
N VAL A 43 -11.38 28.58 -1.81
CA VAL A 43 -10.16 28.48 -1.01
C VAL A 43 -9.45 27.18 -1.40
N LEU A 44 -8.18 27.27 -1.75
CA LEU A 44 -7.34 26.12 -2.11
C LEU A 44 -6.57 25.68 -0.85
N ASP A 45 -6.78 24.44 -0.42
CA ASP A 45 -5.99 23.79 0.62
C ASP A 45 -4.95 22.86 -0.01
N GLU A 46 -3.67 23.25 0.04
CA GLU A 46 -2.58 22.49 -0.53
C GLU A 46 -2.21 21.31 0.38
N VAL A 47 -2.59 20.11 -0.04
CA VAL A 47 -2.40 18.86 0.69
C VAL A 47 -1.11 18.15 0.31
N LEU A 48 -0.69 18.20 -0.97
CA LEU A 48 0.61 17.68 -1.41
C LEU A 48 1.48 18.83 -1.89
N LYS A 49 2.71 18.90 -1.36
CA LYS A 49 3.59 20.08 -1.45
C LYS A 49 4.93 19.74 -2.11
N GLY A 50 4.91 19.17 -3.30
CA GLY A 50 6.13 18.82 -4.04
C GLY A 50 6.68 17.46 -3.66
N ILE A 51 5.82 16.44 -3.71
CA ILE A 51 6.18 15.05 -3.42
C ILE A 51 7.07 14.49 -4.54
N ASN A 52 8.20 13.93 -4.14
CA ASN A 52 9.10 13.18 -5.01
C ASN A 52 9.20 11.75 -4.47
N ILE A 53 8.58 10.79 -5.14
CA ILE A 53 8.55 9.36 -4.75
C ILE A 53 8.75 8.52 -6.01
N ASN A 54 9.62 7.52 -5.91
CA ASN A 54 9.79 6.51 -6.96
C ASN A 54 9.64 5.12 -6.34
N ILE A 55 8.63 4.35 -6.77
CA ILE A 55 8.36 2.99 -6.30
C ILE A 55 8.74 2.02 -7.41
N ARG A 56 9.53 1.00 -7.08
CA ARG A 56 10.03 0.00 -8.03
C ARG A 56 9.04 -1.14 -8.17
N SER A 57 9.10 -1.82 -9.31
CA SER A 57 8.31 -3.03 -9.55
C SER A 57 8.70 -4.15 -8.59
N GLY A 58 7.70 -4.78 -7.97
CA GLY A 58 7.88 -5.86 -6.99
C GLY A 58 8.24 -5.39 -5.57
N GLU A 59 8.41 -4.08 -5.34
CA GLU A 59 8.72 -3.52 -4.02
C GLU A 59 7.49 -3.57 -3.11
N PHE A 60 7.69 -3.84 -1.82
CA PHE A 60 6.67 -3.71 -0.78
C PHE A 60 6.97 -2.48 0.05
N VAL A 61 6.23 -1.40 -0.17
CA VAL A 61 6.46 -0.08 0.45
C VAL A 61 5.34 0.25 1.42
N ALA A 62 5.69 0.67 2.63
CA ALA A 62 4.75 1.29 3.56
C ALA A 62 4.81 2.82 3.46
N VAL A 63 3.65 3.47 3.54
CA VAL A 63 3.53 4.93 3.65
C VAL A 63 2.91 5.27 5.00
N LEU A 64 3.70 5.89 5.86
CA LEU A 64 3.32 6.33 7.21
C LEU A 64 3.09 7.83 7.27
N GLY A 65 2.35 8.28 8.28
CA GLY A 65 2.11 9.70 8.58
C GLY A 65 0.86 9.85 9.44
N HIS A 66 0.70 10.96 10.11
CA HIS A 66 -0.53 11.26 10.87
C HIS A 66 -1.72 11.54 9.94
N ASN A 67 -2.92 11.66 10.50
CA ASN A 67 -4.13 12.02 9.75
C ASN A 67 -3.96 13.42 9.14
N GLY A 68 -4.28 13.56 7.87
CA GLY A 68 -4.11 14.82 7.13
C GLY A 68 -2.71 15.04 6.55
N SER A 69 -1.75 14.11 6.70
CA SER A 69 -0.41 14.26 6.11
C SER A 69 -0.35 14.08 4.58
N GLY A 70 -1.47 13.71 3.93
CA GLY A 70 -1.56 13.59 2.47
C GLY A 70 -1.48 12.15 1.92
N LYS A 71 -1.36 11.11 2.74
CA LYS A 71 -1.19 9.71 2.30
C LYS A 71 -2.30 9.22 1.37
N SER A 72 -3.57 9.32 1.80
CA SER A 72 -4.72 8.89 0.98
C SER A 72 -4.89 9.75 -0.28
N THR A 73 -4.46 11.01 -0.24
CA THR A 73 -4.42 11.89 -1.41
C THR A 73 -3.35 11.40 -2.38
N PHE A 74 -2.15 11.07 -1.91
CA PHE A 74 -1.10 10.45 -2.73
C PHE A 74 -1.59 9.12 -3.34
N ALA A 75 -2.19 8.23 -2.53
CA ALA A 75 -2.76 6.98 -3.02
C ALA A 75 -3.75 7.17 -4.18
N LYS A 76 -4.66 8.12 -4.07
CA LYS A 76 -5.64 8.42 -5.13
C LYS A 76 -5.01 8.93 -6.42
N HIS A 77 -3.83 9.53 -6.36
CA HIS A 77 -3.07 9.91 -7.57
C HIS A 77 -2.44 8.71 -8.27
N THR A 78 -2.07 7.66 -7.53
CA THR A 78 -1.46 6.45 -8.11
C THR A 78 -2.42 5.62 -8.96
N ASN A 79 -3.74 5.80 -8.80
CA ASN A 79 -4.78 5.15 -9.61
C ASN A 79 -5.54 6.14 -10.51
N ALA A 80 -5.00 7.35 -10.70
CA ALA A 80 -5.64 8.43 -11.46
C ALA A 80 -7.10 8.72 -11.04
N ILE A 81 -7.41 8.58 -9.73
CA ILE A 81 -8.68 9.06 -9.15
C ILE A 81 -8.60 10.57 -8.96
N LEU A 82 -7.42 11.07 -8.59
CA LEU A 82 -7.09 12.48 -8.56
C LEU A 82 -5.98 12.77 -9.57
N THR A 83 -6.02 13.96 -10.17
CA THR A 83 -4.99 14.45 -11.08
C THR A 83 -4.19 15.58 -10.41
N PRO A 84 -2.86 15.66 -10.62
CA PRO A 84 -2.02 16.69 -10.02
C PRO A 84 -2.46 18.11 -10.37
N SER A 85 -2.50 19.02 -9.37
CA SER A 85 -2.65 20.46 -9.60
C SER A 85 -1.40 21.02 -10.30
N SER A 86 -0.20 20.58 -9.90
CA SER A 86 1.06 20.82 -10.60
C SER A 86 2.05 19.66 -10.34
N GLY A 87 3.18 19.67 -11.04
CA GLY A 87 4.07 18.50 -11.09
C GLY A 87 3.49 17.36 -11.92
N LYS A 88 4.02 16.16 -11.74
CA LYS A 88 3.66 14.97 -12.52
C LYS A 88 3.66 13.72 -11.66
N ILE A 89 2.82 12.77 -12.05
CA ILE A 89 2.93 11.39 -11.58
C ILE A 89 2.73 10.45 -12.77
N TYR A 90 3.70 9.57 -12.94
CA TYR A 90 3.68 8.49 -13.93
C TYR A 90 3.37 7.17 -13.23
N VAL A 91 2.48 6.41 -13.81
CA VAL A 91 2.08 5.09 -13.33
C VAL A 91 2.22 4.11 -14.49
N ILE A 92 3.03 3.08 -14.30
CA ILE A 92 3.42 2.15 -15.40
C ILE A 92 3.89 2.90 -16.67
N GLY A 93 4.57 4.05 -16.49
CA GLY A 93 5.07 4.91 -17.57
C GLY A 93 4.02 5.81 -18.22
N ILE A 94 2.78 5.82 -17.74
CA ILE A 94 1.68 6.65 -18.25
C ILE A 94 1.52 7.87 -17.34
N ASP A 95 1.48 9.07 -17.92
CA ASP A 95 1.12 10.30 -17.18
C ASP A 95 -0.36 10.20 -16.76
N THR A 96 -0.65 10.39 -15.46
CA THR A 96 -2.04 10.30 -14.93
C THR A 96 -2.95 11.41 -15.45
N LYS A 97 -2.41 12.43 -16.12
CA LYS A 97 -3.18 13.47 -16.83
C LYS A 97 -3.63 13.05 -18.22
N ASP A 98 -3.14 11.92 -18.75
CA ASP A 98 -3.58 11.40 -20.05
C ASP A 98 -4.92 10.65 -19.88
N GLU A 99 -6.01 11.40 -20.09
CA GLU A 99 -7.38 10.88 -19.93
C GLU A 99 -7.67 9.66 -20.81
N ASN A 100 -7.01 9.53 -21.97
CA ASN A 100 -7.20 8.38 -22.87
C ASN A 100 -6.58 7.09 -22.32
N ARG A 101 -5.66 7.20 -21.35
CA ARG A 101 -4.90 6.08 -20.79
C ARG A 101 -5.27 5.76 -19.33
N ILE A 102 -6.28 6.46 -18.76
CA ILE A 102 -6.72 6.21 -17.37
C ILE A 102 -7.16 4.76 -17.16
N PHE A 103 -7.83 4.17 -18.16
CA PHE A 103 -8.26 2.78 -18.09
C PHE A 103 -7.08 1.81 -17.96
N ASP A 104 -6.00 2.03 -18.72
CA ASP A 104 -4.77 1.23 -18.63
C ASP A 104 -4.14 1.33 -17.25
N ILE A 105 -4.14 2.52 -16.63
CA ILE A 105 -3.65 2.73 -15.27
C ILE A 105 -4.48 1.92 -14.29
N ARG A 106 -5.82 2.06 -14.30
CA ARG A 106 -6.73 1.40 -13.35
C ARG A 106 -6.74 -0.12 -13.47
N GLN A 107 -6.52 -0.66 -14.66
CA GLN A 107 -6.39 -2.10 -14.87
C GLN A 107 -5.11 -2.66 -14.26
N ASN A 108 -4.01 -1.88 -14.25
CA ASN A 108 -2.71 -2.32 -13.78
C ASN A 108 -2.41 -1.93 -12.33
N VAL A 109 -3.11 -0.93 -11.77
CA VAL A 109 -2.95 -0.48 -10.38
C VAL A 109 -4.30 -0.57 -9.68
N GLY A 110 -4.50 -1.63 -8.92
CA GLY A 110 -5.68 -1.81 -8.11
C GLY A 110 -5.63 -0.98 -6.83
N MET A 111 -6.77 -0.49 -6.36
CA MET A 111 -6.87 0.25 -5.11
C MET A 111 -7.87 -0.40 -4.16
N VAL A 112 -7.44 -0.61 -2.92
CA VAL A 112 -8.27 -1.11 -1.82
C VAL A 112 -8.45 0.01 -0.81
N PHE A 113 -9.70 0.33 -0.47
CA PHE A 113 -10.05 1.40 0.46
C PHE A 113 -10.17 0.88 1.90
N GLN A 114 -10.15 1.79 2.84
CA GLN A 114 -10.21 1.53 4.27
C GLN A 114 -11.44 0.71 4.69
N ASN A 115 -12.62 1.04 4.14
CA ASN A 115 -13.86 0.35 4.47
C ASN A 115 -14.29 -0.59 3.32
N PRO A 116 -14.24 -1.93 3.50
CA PRO A 116 -14.64 -2.88 2.49
C PRO A 116 -16.13 -2.80 2.12
N ASP A 117 -17.00 -2.39 3.05
CA ASP A 117 -18.44 -2.25 2.76
C ASP A 117 -18.75 -1.16 1.72
N ASN A 118 -17.88 -0.19 1.54
CA ASN A 118 -18.00 0.84 0.50
C ASN A 118 -17.50 0.36 -0.88
N GLN A 119 -16.82 -0.78 -0.93
CA GLN A 119 -16.20 -1.32 -2.14
C GLN A 119 -16.96 -2.53 -2.68
N ILE A 120 -17.54 -3.34 -1.81
CA ILE A 120 -18.34 -4.50 -2.17
C ILE A 120 -19.71 -4.03 -2.70
N VAL A 121 -20.05 -4.43 -3.93
CA VAL A 121 -21.28 -3.99 -4.64
C VAL A 121 -22.25 -5.11 -4.94
N ALA A 122 -21.79 -6.37 -4.99
CA ALA A 122 -22.65 -7.52 -5.32
C ALA A 122 -23.24 -8.19 -4.07
N ALA A 123 -24.34 -8.92 -4.28
CA ALA A 123 -25.01 -9.69 -3.23
C ALA A 123 -24.32 -11.02 -2.90
N ILE A 124 -23.50 -11.53 -3.80
CA ILE A 124 -22.78 -12.80 -3.72
C ILE A 124 -21.28 -12.54 -3.94
N VAL A 125 -20.42 -13.23 -3.18
CA VAL A 125 -18.97 -13.04 -3.19
C VAL A 125 -18.36 -13.24 -4.58
N GLU A 126 -18.69 -14.32 -5.28
CA GLU A 126 -18.10 -14.59 -6.61
C GLU A 126 -18.54 -13.56 -7.66
N GLU A 127 -19.74 -13.01 -7.55
CA GLU A 127 -20.24 -11.95 -8.42
C GLU A 127 -19.46 -10.64 -8.17
N ASP A 128 -19.15 -10.34 -6.90
CA ASP A 128 -18.36 -9.15 -6.54
C ASP A 128 -16.95 -9.23 -7.11
N VAL A 129 -16.31 -10.38 -7.01
CA VAL A 129 -14.98 -10.61 -7.60
C VAL A 129 -15.03 -10.59 -9.14
N ALA A 130 -16.11 -11.06 -9.75
CA ALA A 130 -16.31 -11.03 -11.20
C ALA A 130 -16.53 -9.61 -11.74
N PHE A 131 -17.14 -8.72 -10.95
CA PHE A 131 -17.55 -7.39 -11.36
C PHE A 131 -16.45 -6.58 -12.08
N ALA A 132 -15.22 -6.60 -11.53
CA ALA A 132 -14.10 -5.91 -12.15
C ALA A 132 -13.68 -6.53 -13.49
N LEU A 133 -13.79 -7.86 -13.63
CA LEU A 133 -13.47 -8.60 -14.85
C LEU A 133 -14.50 -8.36 -15.96
N GLU A 134 -15.77 -8.23 -15.60
CA GLU A 134 -16.83 -7.84 -16.53
C GLU A 134 -16.57 -6.45 -17.12
N ASN A 135 -16.22 -5.48 -16.28
CA ASN A 135 -15.93 -4.12 -16.69
C ASN A 135 -14.73 -4.01 -17.64
N ILE A 136 -13.74 -4.90 -17.54
CA ILE A 136 -12.60 -4.95 -18.46
C ILE A 136 -12.80 -5.91 -19.64
N GLY A 137 -14.01 -6.49 -19.78
CA GLY A 137 -14.40 -7.28 -20.94
C GLY A 137 -13.75 -8.68 -21.04
N ILE A 138 -13.45 -9.30 -19.89
CA ILE A 138 -12.91 -10.67 -19.88
C ILE A 138 -13.97 -11.68 -20.30
N PRO A 139 -13.69 -12.62 -21.24
CA PRO A 139 -14.62 -13.66 -21.62
C PRO A 139 -15.05 -14.56 -20.45
N SER A 140 -16.29 -15.03 -20.43
CA SER A 140 -16.89 -15.77 -19.31
C SER A 140 -16.07 -16.99 -18.86
N ASP A 141 -15.52 -17.77 -19.81
CA ASP A 141 -14.71 -18.95 -19.48
C ASP A 141 -13.41 -18.61 -18.76
N GLU A 142 -12.76 -17.51 -19.14
CA GLU A 142 -11.56 -17.02 -18.48
C GLU A 142 -11.92 -16.32 -17.16
N MET A 143 -13.02 -15.59 -17.12
CA MET A 143 -13.53 -14.92 -15.92
C MET A 143 -13.75 -15.91 -14.79
N ARG A 144 -14.46 -17.03 -15.04
CA ARG A 144 -14.67 -18.06 -14.02
C ARG A 144 -13.38 -18.58 -13.43
N LYS A 145 -12.36 -18.86 -14.27
CA LYS A 145 -11.04 -19.32 -13.82
C LYS A 145 -10.36 -18.28 -12.92
N ARG A 146 -10.38 -17.01 -13.33
CA ARG A 146 -9.74 -15.93 -12.57
C ARG A 146 -10.42 -15.67 -11.22
N VAL A 147 -11.75 -15.73 -11.16
CA VAL A 147 -12.51 -15.62 -9.91
C VAL A 147 -12.15 -16.76 -8.97
N ASP A 148 -12.15 -18.00 -9.45
CA ASP A 148 -11.79 -19.16 -8.62
C ASP A 148 -10.35 -19.09 -8.12
N GLU A 149 -9.39 -18.70 -8.98
CA GLU A 149 -7.98 -18.53 -8.62
C GLU A 149 -7.82 -17.41 -7.57
N ALA A 150 -8.46 -16.26 -7.77
CA ALA A 150 -8.38 -15.13 -6.85
C ALA A 150 -8.94 -15.50 -5.47
N LEU A 151 -10.11 -16.10 -5.40
CA LEU A 151 -10.74 -16.54 -4.15
C LEU A 151 -9.91 -17.61 -3.42
N LYS A 152 -9.30 -18.54 -4.14
CA LYS A 152 -8.36 -19.53 -3.55
C LYS A 152 -7.12 -18.86 -3.00
N THR A 153 -6.56 -17.88 -3.72
CA THR A 153 -5.36 -17.15 -3.30
C THR A 153 -5.55 -16.43 -1.97
N VAL A 154 -6.73 -15.88 -1.71
CA VAL A 154 -7.03 -15.18 -0.46
C VAL A 154 -7.72 -16.08 0.58
N ASN A 155 -7.80 -17.39 0.38
CA ASN A 155 -8.48 -18.38 1.23
C ASN A 155 -9.98 -18.04 1.48
N MET A 156 -10.68 -17.62 0.42
CA MET A 156 -12.11 -17.27 0.48
C MET A 156 -12.99 -18.12 -0.46
N TYR A 157 -12.43 -19.15 -1.10
CA TYR A 157 -13.13 -19.96 -2.10
C TYR A 157 -14.39 -20.64 -1.56
N GLU A 158 -14.36 -21.15 -0.32
CA GLU A 158 -15.50 -21.81 0.33
C GLU A 158 -16.68 -20.84 0.59
N TYR A 159 -16.41 -19.54 0.56
CA TYR A 159 -17.41 -18.48 0.75
C TYR A 159 -17.94 -17.90 -0.55
N ARG A 160 -17.58 -18.43 -1.74
CA ARG A 160 -17.92 -17.85 -3.05
C ARG A 160 -19.41 -17.61 -3.28
N GLU A 161 -20.27 -18.51 -2.75
CA GLU A 161 -21.73 -18.43 -2.88
C GLU A 161 -22.41 -17.70 -1.69
N HIS A 162 -21.62 -17.20 -0.74
CA HIS A 162 -22.14 -16.50 0.44
C HIS A 162 -22.43 -15.04 0.14
N SER A 163 -23.37 -14.48 0.93
CA SER A 163 -23.56 -13.03 0.95
C SER A 163 -22.44 -12.35 1.73
N PRO A 164 -21.80 -11.30 1.18
CA PRO A 164 -20.76 -10.54 1.88
C PRO A 164 -21.19 -9.98 3.24
N HIS A 165 -22.46 -9.65 3.41
CA HIS A 165 -22.99 -9.12 4.68
C HIS A 165 -22.91 -10.09 5.85
N LYS A 166 -22.74 -11.39 5.60
CA LYS A 166 -22.61 -12.43 6.64
C LYS A 166 -21.15 -12.68 7.05
N LEU A 167 -20.21 -11.98 6.45
CA LEU A 167 -18.78 -12.18 6.63
C LEU A 167 -18.18 -11.19 7.63
N SER A 168 -17.09 -11.60 8.30
CA SER A 168 -16.32 -10.70 9.16
C SER A 168 -15.62 -9.62 8.36
N GLY A 169 -15.21 -8.52 9.01
CA GLY A 169 -14.47 -7.44 8.35
C GLY A 169 -13.21 -7.92 7.63
N GLY A 170 -12.43 -8.80 8.26
CA GLY A 170 -11.23 -9.38 7.64
C GLY A 170 -11.54 -10.27 6.43
N GLN A 171 -12.65 -11.02 6.47
CA GLN A 171 -13.11 -11.79 5.32
C GLN A 171 -13.56 -10.88 4.17
N LYS A 172 -14.33 -9.83 4.45
CA LYS A 172 -14.74 -8.82 3.47
C LYS A 172 -13.51 -8.15 2.83
N GLN A 173 -12.51 -7.78 3.64
CA GLN A 173 -11.28 -7.17 3.14
C GLN A 173 -10.52 -8.12 2.19
N ARG A 174 -10.45 -9.41 2.50
CA ARG A 174 -9.85 -10.39 1.59
C ARG A 174 -10.65 -10.55 0.29
N ILE A 175 -11.98 -10.40 0.32
CA ILE A 175 -12.80 -10.40 -0.90
C ILE A 175 -12.51 -9.17 -1.76
N THR A 176 -12.40 -7.97 -1.19
CA THR A 176 -12.03 -6.78 -1.97
C THR A 176 -10.64 -6.94 -2.60
N ILE A 177 -9.68 -7.55 -1.89
CA ILE A 177 -8.38 -7.91 -2.44
C ILE A 177 -8.53 -8.93 -3.57
N ALA A 178 -9.39 -9.95 -3.44
CA ALA A 178 -9.66 -10.93 -4.48
C ALA A 178 -10.18 -10.28 -5.76
N GLY A 179 -11.13 -9.35 -5.66
CA GLY A 179 -11.64 -8.58 -6.80
C GLY A 179 -10.54 -7.82 -7.55
N ILE A 180 -9.58 -7.27 -6.81
CA ILE A 180 -8.44 -6.56 -7.41
C ILE A 180 -7.47 -7.56 -8.08
N ILE A 181 -7.04 -8.63 -7.41
CA ILE A 181 -6.05 -9.56 -7.96
C ILE A 181 -6.58 -10.39 -9.13
N ALA A 182 -7.90 -10.58 -9.23
CA ALA A 182 -8.54 -11.22 -10.38
C ALA A 182 -8.23 -10.48 -11.70
N MET A 183 -8.06 -9.16 -11.67
CA MET A 183 -7.63 -8.36 -12.82
C MET A 183 -6.15 -8.60 -13.19
N ARG A 184 -5.36 -9.26 -12.33
CA ARG A 184 -3.92 -9.48 -12.47
C ARG A 184 -3.14 -8.16 -12.57
N PRO A 185 -3.27 -7.26 -11.59
CA PRO A 185 -2.60 -5.97 -11.60
C PRO A 185 -1.10 -6.11 -11.36
N LYS A 186 -0.33 -5.11 -11.79
CA LYS A 186 1.12 -5.01 -11.50
C LYS A 186 1.39 -4.40 -10.12
N CYS A 187 0.44 -3.62 -9.60
CA CYS A 187 0.54 -2.95 -8.31
C CYS A 187 -0.81 -2.95 -7.58
N ILE A 188 -0.76 -3.06 -6.26
CA ILE A 188 -1.92 -2.87 -5.39
C ILE A 188 -1.59 -1.79 -4.39
N VAL A 189 -2.44 -0.76 -4.32
CA VAL A 189 -2.38 0.31 -3.33
C VAL A 189 -3.48 0.07 -2.31
N LEU A 190 -3.11 -0.04 -1.03
CA LEU A 190 -4.03 -0.32 0.06
C LEU A 190 -4.05 0.87 1.02
N ASP A 191 -5.18 1.52 1.12
CA ASP A 191 -5.38 2.69 1.99
C ASP A 191 -5.99 2.24 3.32
N GLU A 192 -5.14 2.05 4.34
CA GLU A 192 -5.50 1.59 5.68
C GLU A 192 -6.36 0.30 5.72
N PRO A 193 -5.96 -0.77 5.01
CA PRO A 193 -6.81 -1.95 4.80
C PRO A 193 -7.15 -2.72 6.08
N THR A 194 -6.48 -2.44 7.18
CA THR A 194 -6.58 -3.17 8.46
C THR A 194 -7.18 -2.34 9.59
N ALA A 195 -7.49 -1.05 9.35
CA ALA A 195 -7.91 -0.10 10.39
C ALA A 195 -9.19 -0.53 11.14
N MET A 196 -10.11 -1.23 10.45
CA MET A 196 -11.41 -1.65 11.00
C MET A 196 -11.43 -3.13 11.44
N LEU A 197 -10.25 -3.79 11.52
CA LEU A 197 -10.17 -5.21 11.79
C LEU A 197 -9.70 -5.51 13.22
N ASP A 198 -10.18 -6.61 13.74
CA ASP A 198 -9.65 -7.22 14.96
C ASP A 198 -8.19 -7.72 14.74
N PRO A 199 -7.42 -7.98 15.79
CA PRO A 199 -6.02 -8.38 15.65
C PRO A 199 -5.80 -9.66 14.81
N ALA A 200 -6.76 -10.59 14.80
CA ALA A 200 -6.65 -11.81 14.00
C ALA A 200 -6.87 -11.51 12.52
N GLY A 201 -7.96 -10.80 12.17
CA GLY A 201 -8.26 -10.36 10.81
C GLY A 201 -7.17 -9.49 10.21
N ARG A 202 -6.53 -8.63 11.03
CA ARG A 202 -5.39 -7.82 10.63
C ARG A 202 -4.20 -8.68 10.20
N ARG A 203 -3.81 -9.66 11.03
CA ARG A 203 -2.72 -10.59 10.70
C ARG A 203 -3.00 -11.33 9.39
N ASP A 204 -4.22 -11.87 9.23
CA ASP A 204 -4.62 -12.62 8.03
C ASP A 204 -4.52 -11.76 6.76
N VAL A 205 -4.96 -10.50 6.82
CA VAL A 205 -4.89 -9.58 5.68
C VAL A 205 -3.44 -9.23 5.35
N ILE A 206 -2.60 -8.90 6.34
CA ILE A 206 -1.19 -8.56 6.12
C ILE A 206 -0.41 -9.77 5.56
N GLU A 207 -0.65 -10.98 6.07
CA GLU A 207 -0.01 -12.18 5.52
C GLU A 207 -0.46 -12.46 4.07
N THR A 208 -1.74 -12.21 3.75
CA THR A 208 -2.24 -12.28 2.37
C THR A 208 -1.51 -11.28 1.48
N ILE A 209 -1.38 -10.02 1.89
CA ILE A 209 -0.69 -8.97 1.14
C ILE A 209 0.79 -9.33 0.92
N LYS A 210 1.46 -9.80 1.98
CA LYS A 210 2.85 -10.24 1.93
C LYS A 210 3.05 -11.41 0.95
N MET A 211 2.14 -12.37 0.97
CA MET A 211 2.15 -13.49 0.04
C MET A 211 1.98 -13.02 -1.40
N LEU A 212 1.06 -12.08 -1.67
CA LEU A 212 0.86 -11.50 -3.00
C LEU A 212 2.14 -10.80 -3.51
N ASN A 213 2.84 -10.09 -2.66
CA ASN A 213 4.12 -9.48 -3.04
C ASN A 213 5.20 -10.55 -3.28
N ARG A 214 5.45 -11.45 -2.30
CA ARG A 214 6.59 -12.38 -2.32
C ARG A 214 6.45 -13.51 -3.33
N GLN A 215 5.24 -14.05 -3.51
CA GLN A 215 5.01 -15.22 -4.38
C GLN A 215 4.57 -14.82 -5.78
N TYR A 216 3.81 -13.75 -5.91
CA TYR A 216 3.27 -13.30 -7.20
C TYR A 216 4.03 -12.11 -7.79
N GLY A 217 4.96 -11.51 -7.05
CA GLY A 217 5.78 -10.38 -7.51
C GLY A 217 4.98 -9.09 -7.71
N ILE A 218 3.79 -8.99 -7.11
CA ILE A 218 2.95 -7.78 -7.20
C ILE A 218 3.59 -6.68 -6.36
N THR A 219 3.72 -5.48 -6.92
CA THR A 219 4.13 -4.30 -6.16
C THR A 219 3.05 -3.93 -5.16
N VAL A 220 3.43 -3.62 -3.94
CA VAL A 220 2.49 -3.25 -2.89
C VAL A 220 2.84 -1.89 -2.30
N VAL A 221 1.85 -1.00 -2.25
CA VAL A 221 1.90 0.26 -1.51
C VAL A 221 0.88 0.18 -0.37
N LEU A 222 1.37 0.05 0.85
CA LEU A 222 0.56 -0.08 2.06
C LEU A 222 0.54 1.23 2.83
N ILE A 223 -0.57 1.95 2.83
CA ILE A 223 -0.78 3.05 3.76
C ILE A 223 -1.29 2.46 5.07
N THR A 224 -0.59 2.75 6.15
CA THR A 224 -0.96 2.27 7.48
C THR A 224 -0.52 3.26 8.56
N HIS A 225 -1.12 3.16 9.72
CA HIS A 225 -0.68 3.80 10.95
C HIS A 225 -0.18 2.78 12.00
N TYR A 226 -0.09 1.50 11.61
CA TYR A 226 0.45 0.43 12.46
C TYR A 226 1.93 0.19 12.14
N MET A 227 2.78 0.47 13.11
CA MET A 227 4.24 0.38 12.95
C MET A 227 4.70 -1.05 12.71
N ASP A 228 4.03 -2.04 13.34
CA ASP A 228 4.33 -3.46 13.16
C ASP A 228 4.03 -3.98 11.73
N GLU A 229 3.11 -3.33 11.03
CA GLU A 229 2.84 -3.63 9.62
C GLU A 229 3.93 -3.04 8.73
N ALA A 230 4.30 -1.78 8.98
CA ALA A 230 5.36 -1.09 8.24
C ALA A 230 6.74 -1.72 8.45
N ALA A 231 7.01 -2.25 9.66
CA ALA A 231 8.26 -2.97 9.95
C ALA A 231 8.46 -4.24 9.11
N LYS A 232 7.39 -4.77 8.49
CA LYS A 232 7.42 -5.98 7.64
C LYS A 232 7.62 -5.69 6.16
N THR A 233 7.75 -4.43 5.76
CA THR A 233 7.92 -4.00 4.36
C THR A 233 9.38 -3.86 3.97
N ASP A 234 9.67 -3.68 2.67
CA ASP A 234 11.04 -3.49 2.20
C ASP A 234 11.52 -2.05 2.42
N ARG A 235 10.58 -1.09 2.44
CA ARG A 235 10.84 0.34 2.52
C ARG A 235 9.69 1.06 3.20
N VAL A 236 10.03 2.10 3.95
CA VAL A 236 9.07 2.96 4.64
C VAL A 236 9.27 4.40 4.20
N ILE A 237 8.19 5.01 3.73
CA ILE A 237 8.10 6.43 3.41
C ILE A 237 7.28 7.11 4.50
N VAL A 238 7.81 8.14 5.12
CA VAL A 238 7.11 8.92 6.13
C VAL A 238 6.71 10.27 5.55
N MET A 239 5.42 10.54 5.58
CA MET A 239 4.83 11.80 5.13
C MET A 239 4.39 12.64 6.32
N ASP A 240 4.74 13.92 6.30
CA ASP A 240 4.23 14.92 7.23
C ASP A 240 3.84 16.19 6.49
N SER A 241 2.68 16.75 6.83
CA SER A 241 2.18 18.05 6.34
C SER A 241 2.30 18.24 4.81
N GLY A 242 2.08 17.15 4.06
CA GLY A 242 2.11 17.14 2.59
C GLY A 242 3.49 16.98 1.97
N THR A 243 4.52 16.64 2.73
CA THR A 243 5.90 16.40 2.27
C THR A 243 6.41 15.02 2.71
N VAL A 244 7.43 14.50 2.02
CA VAL A 244 8.17 13.31 2.45
C VAL A 244 9.32 13.77 3.35
N ILE A 245 9.40 13.22 4.55
CA ILE A 245 10.43 13.56 5.54
C ILE A 245 11.45 12.45 5.78
N LEU A 246 11.05 11.18 5.64
CA LEU A 246 11.94 10.03 5.67
C LEU A 246 11.55 9.05 4.55
N ASP A 247 12.54 8.37 3.98
CA ASP A 247 12.35 7.40 2.92
C ASP A 247 13.55 6.44 2.93
N ASP A 248 13.41 5.30 3.62
CA ASP A 248 14.49 4.33 3.81
C ASP A 248 13.93 2.95 4.22
N ILE A 249 14.82 1.98 4.47
CA ILE A 249 14.46 0.68 5.04
C ILE A 249 13.87 0.85 6.44
N PRO A 250 12.98 -0.07 6.90
CA PRO A 250 12.27 0.08 8.17
C PRO A 250 13.19 0.35 9.37
N SER A 251 14.32 -0.36 9.49
CA SER A 251 15.25 -0.20 10.61
C SER A 251 15.86 1.20 10.68
N GLN A 252 16.18 1.80 9.52
CA GLN A 252 16.72 3.17 9.46
C GLN A 252 15.64 4.20 9.79
N VAL A 253 14.43 4.03 9.29
CA VAL A 253 13.31 4.95 9.59
C VAL A 253 12.98 4.90 11.08
N PHE A 254 12.81 3.72 11.66
CA PHE A 254 12.38 3.58 13.05
C PHE A 254 13.49 3.89 14.08
N SER A 255 14.76 3.89 13.69
CA SER A 255 15.85 4.38 14.57
C SER A 255 15.73 5.88 14.87
N ASN A 256 14.99 6.65 14.07
CA ASN A 256 14.73 8.08 14.29
C ASN A 256 13.57 8.32 15.28
N VAL A 257 13.63 7.68 16.47
CA VAL A 257 12.53 7.68 17.47
C VAL A 257 12.08 9.09 17.86
N GLU A 258 13.02 10.00 18.12
CA GLU A 258 12.71 11.38 18.54
C GLU A 258 11.99 12.17 17.44
N LEU A 259 12.43 12.04 16.19
CA LEU A 259 11.81 12.70 15.05
C LEU A 259 10.38 12.18 14.84
N LEU A 260 10.19 10.85 14.86
CA LEU A 260 8.89 10.23 14.68
C LEU A 260 7.91 10.64 15.77
N LYS A 261 8.34 10.60 17.05
CA LYS A 261 7.52 11.09 18.18
C LYS A 261 7.17 12.57 18.06
N LYS A 262 8.11 13.41 17.60
CA LYS A 262 7.87 14.87 17.41
C LYS A 262 6.77 15.15 16.38
N ILE A 263 6.65 14.33 15.35
CA ILE A 263 5.59 14.48 14.33
C ILE A 263 4.33 13.64 14.64
N GLY A 264 4.21 13.13 15.88
CA GLY A 264 3.02 12.40 16.34
C GLY A 264 2.92 10.94 15.85
N LEU A 265 4.03 10.35 15.39
CA LEU A 265 4.09 8.93 15.04
C LEU A 265 4.75 8.13 16.16
N ASN A 266 4.26 6.90 16.34
CA ASN A 266 4.91 5.93 17.20
C ASN A 266 6.04 5.19 16.44
N VAL A 267 6.77 4.34 17.17
CA VAL A 267 7.69 3.35 16.62
C VAL A 267 7.23 1.95 17.04
N PRO A 268 7.75 0.86 16.45
CA PRO A 268 7.49 -0.49 16.94
C PRO A 268 7.79 -0.59 18.43
N GLN A 269 6.96 -1.34 19.18
CA GLN A 269 7.11 -1.46 20.65
C GLN A 269 8.50 -1.91 21.06
N VAL A 270 9.10 -2.80 20.26
CA VAL A 270 10.46 -3.30 20.47
C VAL A 270 11.50 -2.19 20.32
N THR A 271 11.36 -1.35 19.28
CA THR A 271 12.26 -0.21 19.06
C THR A 271 12.15 0.80 20.21
N GLU A 272 10.93 1.04 20.70
CA GLU A 272 10.71 1.92 21.84
C GLU A 272 11.36 1.36 23.11
N LEU A 273 11.24 0.04 23.35
CA LEU A 273 11.91 -0.63 24.47
C LEU A 273 13.43 -0.47 24.38
N VAL A 274 14.01 -0.75 23.23
CA VAL A 274 15.48 -0.58 23.00
C VAL A 274 15.92 0.87 23.25
N TYR A 275 15.14 1.84 22.75
CA TYR A 275 15.43 3.26 22.97
C TYR A 275 15.41 3.64 24.46
N GLU A 276 14.43 3.17 25.24
CA GLU A 276 14.37 3.47 26.68
C GLU A 276 15.46 2.72 27.47
N LEU A 277 15.81 1.48 27.11
CA LEU A 277 16.91 0.74 27.71
C LEU A 277 18.25 1.43 27.45
N ASN A 278 18.49 1.97 26.25
CA ASN A 278 19.70 2.73 25.93
C ASN A 278 19.78 4.03 26.74
N LYS A 279 18.68 4.70 27.04
CA LYS A 279 18.65 5.86 27.97
C LYS A 279 19.02 5.46 29.42
N CYS A 280 18.74 4.21 29.80
CA CYS A 280 19.14 3.67 31.11
C CYS A 280 20.60 3.20 31.14
N GLY A 281 21.36 3.35 30.05
CA GLY A 281 22.80 3.05 30.00
C GLY A 281 23.13 1.70 29.34
N LEU A 282 22.15 0.94 28.80
CA LEU A 282 22.45 -0.20 27.96
C LEU A 282 22.92 0.29 26.58
N ASN A 283 23.75 -0.49 25.91
CA ASN A 283 24.27 -0.15 24.59
C ASN A 283 23.75 -1.18 23.56
N LEU A 284 22.44 -1.13 23.28
CA LEU A 284 21.76 -1.96 22.29
C LEU A 284 21.77 -1.28 20.93
N ASP A 285 21.76 -2.07 19.84
CA ASP A 285 21.63 -1.52 18.49
C ASP A 285 20.29 -0.82 18.31
N SER A 286 20.31 0.46 17.94
CA SER A 286 19.11 1.28 17.71
C SER A 286 18.29 0.87 16.47
N HIS A 287 18.83 -0.02 15.63
CA HIS A 287 18.17 -0.53 14.42
C HIS A 287 17.32 -1.79 14.67
N ILE A 288 17.22 -2.24 15.91
CA ILE A 288 16.37 -3.37 16.30
C ILE A 288 14.90 -2.97 16.12
N ILE A 289 14.18 -3.72 15.30
CA ILE A 289 12.76 -3.51 15.00
C ILE A 289 11.89 -4.76 15.23
N THR A 290 12.51 -5.92 15.51
CA THR A 290 11.80 -7.18 15.76
C THR A 290 12.04 -7.70 17.17
N GLU A 291 11.04 -8.44 17.71
CA GLU A 291 11.14 -9.08 19.00
C GLU A 291 12.31 -10.08 19.08
N GLU A 292 12.54 -10.83 17.99
CA GLU A 292 13.60 -11.82 17.91
C GLU A 292 14.99 -11.16 18.02
N GLU A 293 15.21 -10.07 17.29
CA GLU A 293 16.45 -9.29 17.36
C GLU A 293 16.69 -8.76 18.77
N CYS A 294 15.66 -8.20 19.42
CA CYS A 294 15.76 -7.67 20.78
C CYS A 294 16.10 -8.75 21.81
N VAL A 295 15.40 -9.89 21.74
CA VAL A 295 15.65 -11.03 22.64
C VAL A 295 17.09 -11.53 22.48
N ASN A 296 17.59 -11.63 21.24
CA ASN A 296 18.95 -12.07 20.97
C ASN A 296 19.99 -11.08 21.50
N ALA A 297 19.76 -9.78 21.31
CA ALA A 297 20.64 -8.72 21.84
C ALA A 297 20.70 -8.72 23.37
N LEU A 298 19.55 -8.83 24.04
CA LEU A 298 19.46 -8.89 25.50
C LEU A 298 20.14 -10.16 26.07
N LYS A 299 19.95 -11.33 25.42
CA LYS A 299 20.64 -12.57 25.84
C LYS A 299 22.17 -12.46 25.74
N THR A 300 22.68 -11.70 24.80
CA THR A 300 24.12 -11.48 24.66
C THR A 300 24.67 -10.69 25.85
N ILE A 301 24.01 -9.58 26.20
CA ILE A 301 24.40 -8.74 27.35
C ILE A 301 24.34 -9.54 28.68
N LEU A 302 23.25 -10.30 28.88
CA LEU A 302 23.06 -11.09 30.11
C LEU A 302 24.00 -12.30 30.25
N LYS A 303 24.73 -12.69 29.20
CA LYS A 303 25.75 -13.76 29.25
C LYS A 303 27.16 -13.22 29.47
N GLU A 304 27.36 -11.93 29.25
CA GLU A 304 28.64 -11.24 29.48
C GLU A 304 28.80 -10.74 30.93
N GLU A 305 27.72 -10.80 31.74
CA GLU A 305 27.74 -10.65 33.20
C GLU A 305 27.89 -12.01 33.91
#